data_ea236c5fb8adb318948d5e959114a50a
#
_entry.id   ea236c5fb8adb318948d5e959114a50a
#
_cell.length_a   1.000
_cell.length_b   1.000
_cell.length_c   1.000
_cell.angle_alpha   90.00
_cell.angle_beta   90.00
_cell.angle_gamma   90.00
#
_symmetry.space_group_name_H-M   'P 1'
#
loop_
_entity.id
_entity.type
_entity.pdbx_description
1 polymer ?
#
loop_
_entity_poly.entity_id
_entity_poly.type
_entity_poly.pdbx_seq_one_letter_code
_entity_poly.pdbx_strand_id
1 'polypeptide(L)'
;MSFIQAILDGLLIGGVYAVISIGLTLVYGVMGIVNFAQAEFLTIGMFVAWFAWAFIGLDPVIAAPLSFAVAFAIGWIVQGQLIARVLTAPSVAQIFLTVGILIVIENGSLLLFGSQFRSVTTSYQTASLSLGPLFVSIPYLIAFAMSLLCGIALWWFMRASWFGRAMRATAQNPAAARLMGIDTALMYKVSFALGVGLTAFGGTVILPYVTVFPGVGGQFVVLMFTVVVLGGLGSVAGAVVGGLAVGVIQALSALFFPIQLQNLVLFVVFILVLAIRPQGLVGASR
;
A
#
# COMPACT_ATOMS: atom_id res chain seq x y z
N MET A 1 3.77 29.06 11.12
CA MET A 1 3.45 28.75 9.70
C MET A 1 4.00 27.39 9.28
N SER A 2 5.28 27.10 9.47
CA SER A 2 5.90 25.81 9.07
C SER A 2 5.26 24.57 9.68
N PHE A 3 4.77 24.60 10.92
CA PHE A 3 4.08 23.47 11.55
C PHE A 3 2.75 23.12 10.89
N ILE A 4 1.92 24.12 10.60
CA ILE A 4 0.62 23.89 9.94
C ILE A 4 0.84 23.37 8.53
N GLN A 5 1.82 23.91 7.81
CA GLN A 5 2.21 23.41 6.50
C GLN A 5 2.67 21.96 6.56
N ALA A 6 3.55 21.60 7.51
CA ALA A 6 4.02 20.23 7.66
C ALA A 6 2.89 19.24 8.01
N ILE A 7 1.94 19.64 8.86
CA ILE A 7 0.78 18.77 9.16
C ILE A 7 -0.07 18.56 7.91
N LEU A 8 -0.31 19.61 7.13
CA LEU A 8 -1.08 19.53 5.90
C LEU A 8 -0.41 18.60 4.88
N ASP A 9 0.89 18.83 4.62
CA ASP A 9 1.67 17.99 3.71
C ASP A 9 1.72 16.54 4.20
N GLY A 10 1.91 16.36 5.51
CA GLY A 10 1.90 15.05 6.16
C GLY A 10 0.57 14.31 6.02
N LEU A 11 -0.57 15.00 6.13
CA LEU A 11 -1.88 14.41 5.91
C LEU A 11 -2.08 13.99 4.45
N LEU A 12 -1.65 14.81 3.49
CA LEU A 12 -1.77 14.51 2.07
C LEU A 12 -0.94 13.26 1.69
N ILE A 13 0.33 13.21 2.11
CA ILE A 13 1.20 12.06 1.88
C ILE A 13 0.70 10.85 2.67
N GLY A 14 0.25 11.05 3.90
CA GLY A 14 -0.27 10.00 4.78
C GLY A 14 -1.49 9.28 4.22
N GLY A 15 -2.36 9.97 3.50
CA GLY A 15 -3.50 9.35 2.81
C GLY A 15 -3.05 8.39 1.71
N VAL A 16 -1.97 8.69 1.01
CA VAL A 16 -1.37 7.78 0.03
C VAL A 16 -0.72 6.57 0.71
N TYR A 17 0.01 6.80 1.80
CA TYR A 17 0.58 5.72 2.60
C TYR A 17 -0.49 4.77 3.13
N ALA A 18 -1.66 5.32 3.51
CA ALA A 18 -2.81 4.51 3.89
C ALA A 18 -3.23 3.53 2.80
N VAL A 19 -3.45 4.00 1.55
CA VAL A 19 -3.91 3.13 0.45
C VAL A 19 -2.88 2.07 0.08
N ILE A 20 -1.61 2.44 -0.02
CA ILE A 20 -0.52 1.50 -0.26
C ILE A 20 -0.52 0.39 0.81
N SER A 21 -0.73 0.77 2.07
CA SER A 21 -0.69 -0.14 3.22
C SER A 21 -1.99 -0.92 3.45
N ILE A 22 -3.14 -0.40 3.00
CA ILE A 22 -4.42 -1.11 3.04
C ILE A 22 -4.33 -2.43 2.29
N GLY A 23 -3.59 -2.48 1.17
CA GLY A 23 -3.35 -3.72 0.43
C GLY A 23 -2.70 -4.81 1.29
N LEU A 24 -1.64 -4.47 2.02
CA LEU A 24 -0.98 -5.38 2.97
C LEU A 24 -1.91 -5.78 4.12
N THR A 25 -2.65 -4.80 4.66
CA THR A 25 -3.61 -5.02 5.75
C THR A 25 -4.71 -6.00 5.36
N LEU A 26 -5.22 -5.89 4.13
CA LEU A 26 -6.26 -6.77 3.60
C LEU A 26 -5.75 -8.21 3.46
N VAL A 27 -4.56 -8.39 2.91
CA VAL A 27 -3.91 -9.72 2.77
C VAL A 27 -3.72 -10.34 4.15
N TYR A 28 -3.10 -9.61 5.08
CA TYR A 28 -2.87 -10.12 6.43
C TYR A 28 -4.18 -10.41 7.18
N GLY A 29 -5.15 -9.50 7.09
CA GLY A 29 -6.43 -9.62 7.80
C GLY A 29 -7.25 -10.85 7.40
N VAL A 30 -7.16 -11.27 6.13
CA VAL A 30 -7.95 -12.41 5.63
C VAL A 30 -7.17 -13.72 5.65
N MET A 31 -5.85 -13.67 5.38
CA MET A 31 -5.03 -14.88 5.22
C MET A 31 -4.08 -15.15 6.39
N GLY A 32 -3.80 -14.16 7.25
CA GLY A 32 -2.83 -14.24 8.33
C GLY A 32 -1.37 -14.30 7.86
N ILE A 33 -1.08 -14.02 6.59
CA ILE A 33 0.26 -14.07 6.01
C ILE A 33 0.88 -12.69 5.96
N VAL A 34 2.14 -12.60 6.36
CA VAL A 34 2.99 -11.41 6.18
C VAL A 34 3.60 -11.46 4.78
N ASN A 35 3.15 -10.59 3.88
CA ASN A 35 3.62 -10.54 2.50
C ASN A 35 4.72 -9.48 2.32
N PHE A 36 5.98 -9.90 2.33
CA PHE A 36 7.11 -8.99 2.09
C PHE A 36 7.20 -8.51 0.63
N ALA A 37 6.65 -9.28 -0.32
CA ALA A 37 6.60 -8.86 -1.73
C ALA A 37 5.57 -7.76 -2.00
N GLN A 38 4.77 -7.36 -0.98
CA GLN A 38 3.68 -6.42 -1.19
C GLN A 38 4.15 -5.11 -1.84
N ALA A 39 5.26 -4.57 -1.38
CA ALA A 39 5.81 -3.31 -1.90
C ALA A 39 6.33 -3.41 -3.34
N GLU A 40 6.73 -4.58 -3.80
CA GLU A 40 7.15 -4.77 -5.20
C GLU A 40 5.98 -4.66 -6.19
N PHE A 41 4.77 -4.94 -5.74
CA PHE A 41 3.59 -4.70 -6.57
C PHE A 41 3.28 -3.21 -6.75
N LEU A 42 3.75 -2.34 -5.84
CA LEU A 42 3.78 -0.89 -6.05
C LEU A 42 4.69 -0.56 -7.25
N THR A 43 5.89 -1.14 -7.30
CA THR A 43 6.83 -1.00 -8.43
C THR A 43 6.20 -1.42 -9.75
N ILE A 44 5.50 -2.56 -9.79
CA ILE A 44 4.77 -3.01 -10.98
C ILE A 44 3.73 -1.97 -11.40
N GLY A 45 2.93 -1.46 -10.46
CA GLY A 45 1.94 -0.42 -10.74
C GLY A 45 2.55 0.84 -11.34
N MET A 46 3.68 1.30 -10.79
CA MET A 46 4.43 2.44 -11.30
C MET A 46 4.95 2.20 -12.73
N PHE A 47 5.51 1.02 -13.02
CA PHE A 47 5.96 0.68 -14.38
C PHE A 47 4.80 0.62 -15.37
N VAL A 48 3.68 -0.02 -15.01
CA VAL A 48 2.49 -0.06 -15.87
C VAL A 48 2.01 1.35 -16.23
N ALA A 49 1.93 2.24 -15.25
CA ALA A 49 1.53 3.61 -15.47
C ALA A 49 2.57 4.40 -16.28
N TRP A 50 3.87 4.18 -16.02
CA TRP A 50 4.94 4.81 -16.80
C TRP A 50 4.86 4.37 -18.27
N PHE A 51 4.65 3.09 -18.57
CA PHE A 51 4.47 2.60 -19.93
C PHE A 51 3.22 3.17 -20.60
N ALA A 52 2.09 3.24 -19.87
CA ALA A 52 0.88 3.85 -20.38
C ALA A 52 1.10 5.33 -20.74
N TRP A 53 1.86 6.07 -19.91
CA TRP A 53 2.23 7.45 -20.21
C TRP A 53 3.20 7.56 -21.38
N ALA A 54 4.27 6.76 -21.41
CA ALA A 54 5.34 6.86 -22.39
C ALA A 54 4.91 6.44 -23.82
N PHE A 55 4.04 5.44 -23.96
CA PHE A 55 3.65 4.88 -25.26
C PHE A 55 2.28 5.35 -25.75
N ILE A 56 1.35 5.63 -24.82
CA ILE A 56 -0.04 5.98 -25.14
C ILE A 56 -0.34 7.46 -24.81
N GLY A 57 0.54 8.13 -24.05
CA GLY A 57 0.32 9.48 -23.55
C GLY A 57 -0.74 9.58 -22.44
N LEU A 58 -1.05 8.46 -21.78
CA LEU A 58 -2.08 8.42 -20.75
C LEU A 58 -1.55 8.97 -19.42
N ASP A 59 -2.27 9.94 -18.86
CA ASP A 59 -1.91 10.48 -17.55
C ASP A 59 -1.87 9.38 -16.48
N PRO A 60 -0.89 9.38 -15.54
CA PRO A 60 -0.78 8.37 -14.48
C PRO A 60 -2.05 8.21 -13.64
N VAL A 61 -2.78 9.29 -13.37
CA VAL A 61 -4.03 9.22 -12.61
C VAL A 61 -5.09 8.41 -13.37
N ILE A 62 -5.17 8.61 -14.70
CA ILE A 62 -6.10 7.84 -15.56
C ILE A 62 -5.61 6.40 -15.75
N ALA A 63 -4.30 6.16 -15.70
CA ALA A 63 -3.71 4.83 -15.79
C ALA A 63 -3.86 4.00 -14.49
N ALA A 64 -4.26 4.62 -13.36
CA ALA A 64 -4.34 3.93 -12.08
C ALA A 64 -5.31 2.72 -12.07
N PRO A 65 -6.49 2.75 -12.68
CA PRO A 65 -7.33 1.56 -12.83
C PRO A 65 -6.69 0.45 -13.66
N LEU A 66 -5.91 0.80 -14.69
CA LEU A 66 -5.17 -0.18 -15.50
C LEU A 66 -4.08 -0.86 -14.68
N SER A 67 -3.31 -0.09 -13.92
CA SER A 67 -2.28 -0.63 -13.00
C SER A 67 -2.90 -1.53 -11.95
N PHE A 68 -4.04 -1.15 -11.38
CA PHE A 68 -4.82 -1.99 -10.47
C PHE A 68 -5.19 -3.32 -11.15
N ALA A 69 -5.78 -3.28 -12.36
CA ALA A 69 -6.24 -4.49 -13.05
C ALA A 69 -5.09 -5.44 -13.40
N VAL A 70 -3.97 -4.92 -13.91
CA VAL A 70 -2.77 -5.71 -14.21
C VAL A 70 -2.22 -6.36 -12.94
N ALA A 71 -2.03 -5.59 -11.88
CA ALA A 71 -1.51 -6.11 -10.63
C ALA A 71 -2.50 -7.08 -9.95
N PHE A 72 -3.80 -6.84 -10.04
CA PHE A 72 -4.83 -7.78 -9.60
C PHE A 72 -4.71 -9.13 -10.31
N ALA A 73 -4.55 -9.14 -11.64
CA ALA A 73 -4.37 -10.37 -12.41
C ALA A 73 -3.08 -11.11 -12.01
N ILE A 74 -1.98 -10.39 -11.84
CA ILE A 74 -0.72 -10.98 -11.34
C ILE A 74 -0.91 -11.55 -9.94
N GLY A 75 -1.51 -10.79 -9.03
CA GLY A 75 -1.81 -11.25 -7.67
C GLY A 75 -2.70 -12.48 -7.62
N TRP A 76 -3.69 -12.57 -8.51
CA TRP A 76 -4.55 -13.75 -8.66
C TRP A 76 -3.75 -15.00 -9.02
N ILE A 77 -2.82 -14.86 -9.97
CA ILE A 77 -1.95 -15.97 -10.42
C ILE A 77 -0.96 -16.35 -9.29
N VAL A 78 -0.28 -15.36 -8.70
CA VAL A 78 0.71 -15.58 -7.63
C VAL A 78 0.06 -16.26 -6.42
N GLN A 79 -1.12 -15.80 -6.01
CA GLN A 79 -1.84 -16.43 -4.91
C GLN A 79 -2.21 -17.88 -5.24
N GLY A 80 -2.80 -18.13 -6.42
CA GLY A 80 -3.28 -19.45 -6.78
C GLY A 80 -2.17 -20.48 -7.01
N GLN A 81 -1.02 -20.08 -7.51
CA GLN A 81 0.07 -20.99 -7.86
C GLN A 81 1.16 -21.09 -6.78
N LEU A 82 1.43 -20.04 -6.04
CA LEU A 82 2.53 -19.98 -5.08
C LEU A 82 2.03 -19.90 -3.63
N ILE A 83 1.29 -18.85 -3.27
CA ILE A 83 0.87 -18.59 -1.89
C ILE A 83 -0.05 -19.70 -1.37
N ALA A 84 -0.97 -20.20 -2.19
CA ALA A 84 -1.92 -21.25 -1.80
C ALA A 84 -1.23 -22.53 -1.29
N ARG A 85 -0.02 -22.83 -1.79
CA ARG A 85 0.74 -24.04 -1.41
C ARG A 85 1.37 -23.95 -0.03
N VAL A 86 1.58 -22.73 0.48
CA VAL A 86 2.24 -22.50 1.79
C VAL A 86 1.28 -21.97 2.86
N LEU A 87 -0.02 -21.85 2.57
CA LEU A 87 -1.02 -21.37 3.53
C LEU A 87 -1.05 -22.18 4.84
N THR A 88 -0.80 -23.48 4.74
CA THR A 88 -0.78 -24.40 5.89
C THR A 88 0.63 -24.70 6.40
N ALA A 89 1.65 -24.15 5.75
CA ALA A 89 3.05 -24.31 6.15
C ALA A 89 3.41 -23.40 7.33
N PRO A 90 4.49 -23.71 8.06
CA PRO A 90 5.00 -22.81 9.12
C PRO A 90 5.23 -21.38 8.62
N SER A 91 5.03 -20.38 9.48
CA SER A 91 5.17 -18.94 9.15
C SER A 91 6.51 -18.61 8.51
N VAL A 92 7.58 -19.32 8.92
CA VAL A 92 8.93 -19.15 8.34
C VAL A 92 8.94 -19.49 6.84
N ALA A 93 8.28 -20.57 6.42
CA ALA A 93 8.20 -20.94 5.00
C ALA A 93 7.39 -19.91 4.19
N GLN A 94 6.33 -19.35 4.78
CA GLN A 94 5.53 -18.29 4.16
C GLN A 94 6.38 -17.01 3.95
N ILE A 95 7.18 -16.63 4.94
CA ILE A 95 8.10 -15.48 4.86
C ILE A 95 9.13 -15.70 3.75
N PHE A 96 9.81 -16.87 3.73
CA PHE A 96 10.80 -17.17 2.69
C PHE A 96 10.20 -17.15 1.29
N LEU A 97 8.98 -17.67 1.11
CA LEU A 97 8.31 -17.60 -0.19
C LEU A 97 8.05 -16.15 -0.60
N THR A 98 7.51 -15.30 0.29
CA THR A 98 7.20 -13.91 -0.06
C THR A 98 8.46 -13.07 -0.29
N VAL A 99 9.55 -13.34 0.44
CA VAL A 99 10.87 -12.74 0.16
C VAL A 99 11.42 -13.24 -1.19
N GLY A 100 11.25 -14.53 -1.51
CA GLY A 100 11.61 -15.05 -2.83
C GLY A 100 10.84 -14.36 -3.96
N ILE A 101 9.54 -14.14 -3.79
CA ILE A 101 8.71 -13.39 -4.76
C ILE A 101 9.20 -11.94 -4.89
N LEU A 102 9.55 -11.27 -3.78
CA LEU A 102 10.14 -9.93 -3.78
C LEU A 102 11.38 -9.89 -4.68
N ILE A 103 12.35 -10.79 -4.43
CA ILE A 103 13.61 -10.87 -5.18
C ILE A 103 13.35 -11.14 -6.67
N VAL A 104 12.38 -12.01 -6.99
CA VAL A 104 12.01 -12.32 -8.38
C VAL A 104 11.40 -11.10 -9.08
N ILE A 105 10.52 -10.36 -8.43
CA ILE A 105 9.89 -9.16 -9.02
C ILE A 105 10.93 -8.05 -9.20
N GLU A 106 11.77 -7.78 -8.21
CA GLU A 106 12.81 -6.75 -8.27
C GLU A 106 13.82 -7.04 -9.39
N ASN A 107 14.43 -8.23 -9.39
CA ASN A 107 15.40 -8.62 -10.41
C ASN A 107 14.75 -8.83 -11.78
N GLY A 108 13.52 -9.35 -11.84
CA GLY A 108 12.73 -9.43 -13.06
C GLY A 108 12.48 -8.05 -13.67
N SER A 109 12.12 -7.08 -12.83
CA SER A 109 11.95 -5.68 -13.26
C SER A 109 13.28 -5.08 -13.76
N LEU A 110 14.40 -5.39 -13.11
CA LEU A 110 15.72 -4.96 -13.53
C LEU A 110 16.12 -5.54 -14.89
N LEU A 111 15.86 -6.82 -15.12
CA LEU A 111 16.16 -7.49 -16.40
C LEU A 111 15.25 -6.97 -17.53
N LEU A 112 13.97 -6.75 -17.27
CA LEU A 112 12.99 -6.34 -18.30
C LEU A 112 13.08 -4.85 -18.62
N PHE A 113 13.30 -4.01 -17.61
CA PHE A 113 13.17 -2.55 -17.73
C PHE A 113 14.51 -1.81 -17.59
N GLY A 114 15.58 -2.50 -17.17
CA GLY A 114 16.88 -1.89 -16.90
C GLY A 114 16.92 -1.12 -15.58
N SER A 115 18.11 -0.61 -15.22
CA SER A 115 18.37 0.08 -13.94
C SER A 115 18.10 1.59 -13.95
N GLN A 116 17.58 2.14 -15.05
CA GLN A 116 17.41 3.58 -15.21
C GLN A 116 16.24 4.12 -14.36
N PHE A 117 16.47 5.29 -13.76
CA PHE A 117 15.42 6.07 -13.14
C PHE A 117 14.50 6.68 -14.20
N ARG A 118 13.20 6.49 -14.06
CA ARG A 118 12.19 6.97 -14.99
C ARG A 118 11.21 7.86 -14.27
N SER A 119 10.93 9.00 -14.86
CA SER A 119 9.92 9.96 -14.34
C SER A 119 8.86 10.21 -15.40
N VAL A 120 7.73 10.72 -14.99
CA VAL A 120 6.68 11.24 -15.88
C VAL A 120 6.67 12.75 -15.75
N THR A 121 6.33 13.43 -16.83
CA THR A 121 6.10 14.87 -16.82
C THR A 121 4.61 15.12 -17.06
N THR A 122 3.95 15.67 -16.05
CA THR A 122 2.53 16.01 -16.13
C THR A 122 2.36 17.53 -16.04
N SER A 123 1.29 18.07 -16.63
CA SER A 123 1.02 19.53 -16.63
C SER A 123 0.82 20.13 -15.24
N TYR A 124 0.49 19.28 -14.26
CA TYR A 124 0.22 19.70 -12.87
C TYR A 124 1.37 19.39 -11.91
N GLN A 125 2.49 18.80 -12.39
CA GLN A 125 3.60 18.34 -11.53
C GLN A 125 4.21 19.44 -10.64
N THR A 126 4.34 20.65 -11.18
CA THR A 126 4.88 21.82 -10.47
C THR A 126 3.81 22.78 -9.98
N ALA A 127 2.54 22.45 -10.23
CA ALA A 127 1.45 23.32 -9.85
C ALA A 127 1.18 23.27 -8.35
N SER A 128 0.94 24.42 -7.76
CA SER A 128 0.58 24.57 -6.34
C SER A 128 -0.59 25.55 -6.18
N LEU A 129 -1.44 25.26 -5.22
CA LEU A 129 -2.54 26.13 -4.82
C LEU A 129 -2.12 26.91 -3.57
N SER A 130 -2.16 28.24 -3.65
CA SER A 130 -1.90 29.11 -2.50
C SER A 130 -3.20 29.38 -1.75
N LEU A 131 -3.30 28.91 -0.52
CA LEU A 131 -4.40 29.17 0.41
C LEU A 131 -3.93 30.17 1.48
N GLY A 132 -3.80 31.43 1.11
CA GLY A 132 -3.19 32.46 1.96
C GLY A 132 -1.70 32.16 2.20
N PRO A 133 -1.28 31.92 3.46
CA PRO A 133 0.12 31.61 3.77
C PRO A 133 0.51 30.13 3.58
N LEU A 134 -0.44 29.26 3.20
CA LEU A 134 -0.23 27.83 3.00
C LEU A 134 -0.14 27.50 1.51
N PHE A 135 0.74 26.56 1.16
CA PHE A 135 0.92 26.06 -0.20
C PHE A 135 0.54 24.58 -0.26
N VAL A 136 -0.38 24.23 -1.15
CA VAL A 136 -0.81 22.86 -1.37
C VAL A 136 -0.30 22.42 -2.74
N SER A 137 0.59 21.42 -2.76
CA SER A 137 1.04 20.81 -4.01
C SER A 137 -0.10 20.06 -4.68
N ILE A 138 -0.42 20.39 -5.93
CA ILE A 138 -1.52 19.76 -6.67
C ILE A 138 -1.29 18.26 -6.85
N PRO A 139 -0.10 17.74 -7.20
CA PRO A 139 0.15 16.31 -7.25
C PRO A 139 -0.19 15.57 -5.94
N TYR A 140 0.19 16.12 -4.78
CA TYR A 140 -0.16 15.51 -3.49
C TYR A 140 -1.65 15.55 -3.21
N LEU A 141 -2.33 16.63 -3.59
CA LEU A 141 -3.78 16.75 -3.43
C LEU A 141 -4.53 15.74 -4.31
N ILE A 142 -4.11 15.58 -5.56
CA ILE A 142 -4.68 14.57 -6.48
C ILE A 142 -4.42 13.17 -5.93
N ALA A 143 -3.19 12.88 -5.49
CA ALA A 143 -2.82 11.61 -4.92
C ALA A 143 -3.65 11.27 -3.67
N PHE A 144 -3.84 12.24 -2.79
CA PHE A 144 -4.70 12.10 -1.61
C PHE A 144 -6.16 11.84 -1.99
N ALA A 145 -6.72 12.63 -2.93
CA ALA A 145 -8.10 12.47 -3.37
C ALA A 145 -8.35 11.09 -4.00
N MET A 146 -7.45 10.64 -4.88
CA MET A 146 -7.52 9.31 -5.50
C MET A 146 -7.39 8.19 -4.46
N SER A 147 -6.51 8.37 -3.47
CA SER A 147 -6.34 7.44 -2.36
C SER A 147 -7.60 7.35 -1.49
N LEU A 148 -8.21 8.50 -1.21
CA LEU A 148 -9.46 8.57 -0.46
C LEU A 148 -10.61 7.87 -1.22
N LEU A 149 -10.75 8.14 -2.51
CA LEU A 149 -11.74 7.48 -3.37
C LEU A 149 -11.54 5.96 -3.39
N CYS A 150 -10.31 5.50 -3.55
CA CYS A 150 -9.97 4.09 -3.54
C CYS A 150 -10.29 3.43 -2.18
N GLY A 151 -9.95 4.10 -1.08
CA GLY A 151 -10.26 3.65 0.28
C GLY A 151 -11.77 3.56 0.54
N ILE A 152 -12.55 4.57 0.11
CA ILE A 152 -14.01 4.58 0.21
C ILE A 152 -14.60 3.47 -0.67
N ALA A 153 -14.13 3.29 -1.90
CA ALA A 153 -14.58 2.23 -2.79
C ALA A 153 -14.34 0.84 -2.18
N LEU A 154 -13.16 0.61 -1.59
CA LEU A 154 -12.87 -0.64 -0.89
C LEU A 154 -13.77 -0.82 0.35
N TRP A 155 -13.93 0.22 1.16
CA TRP A 155 -14.82 0.16 2.33
C TRP A 155 -16.25 -0.20 1.94
N TRP A 156 -16.77 0.45 0.88
CA TRP A 156 -18.10 0.15 0.35
C TRP A 156 -18.18 -1.27 -0.20
N PHE A 157 -17.18 -1.71 -1.00
CA PHE A 157 -17.08 -3.08 -1.51
C PHE A 157 -17.08 -4.10 -0.37
N MET A 158 -16.26 -3.90 0.63
CA MET A 158 -16.17 -4.80 1.79
C MET A 158 -17.49 -4.87 2.57
N ARG A 159 -18.24 -3.77 2.66
CA ARG A 159 -19.47 -3.70 3.45
C ARG A 159 -20.69 -4.20 2.67
N ALA A 160 -20.84 -3.80 1.42
CA ALA A 160 -22.03 -4.01 0.61
C ALA A 160 -22.01 -5.32 -0.20
N SER A 161 -20.82 -5.74 -0.69
CA SER A 161 -20.72 -6.91 -1.57
C SER A 161 -20.82 -8.24 -0.82
N TRP A 162 -21.24 -9.27 -1.55
CA TRP A 162 -21.18 -10.65 -1.05
C TRP A 162 -19.74 -11.08 -0.77
N PHE A 163 -18.80 -10.77 -1.69
CA PHE A 163 -17.39 -11.06 -1.52
C PHE A 163 -16.82 -10.44 -0.25
N GLY A 164 -17.13 -9.17 0.05
CA GLY A 164 -16.68 -8.53 1.26
C GLY A 164 -17.19 -9.20 2.54
N ARG A 165 -18.45 -9.65 2.54
CA ARG A 165 -19.01 -10.42 3.66
C ARG A 165 -18.36 -11.78 3.81
N ALA A 166 -18.16 -12.51 2.69
CA ALA A 166 -17.52 -13.81 2.67
C ALA A 166 -16.04 -13.74 3.09
N MET A 167 -15.30 -12.71 2.66
CA MET A 167 -13.93 -12.48 3.10
C MET A 167 -13.84 -12.23 4.61
N ARG A 168 -14.73 -11.42 5.20
CA ARG A 168 -14.78 -11.20 6.65
C ARG A 168 -15.15 -12.47 7.42
N ALA A 169 -16.09 -13.26 6.93
CA ALA A 169 -16.43 -14.55 7.53
C ALA A 169 -15.24 -15.51 7.49
N THR A 170 -14.53 -15.58 6.36
CA THR A 170 -13.31 -16.40 6.18
C THR A 170 -12.19 -15.93 7.13
N ALA A 171 -12.03 -14.61 7.33
CA ALA A 171 -11.04 -14.04 8.23
C ALA A 171 -11.30 -14.39 9.70
N GLN A 172 -12.58 -14.46 10.11
CA GLN A 172 -12.97 -14.81 11.48
C GLN A 172 -12.78 -16.30 11.78
N ASN A 173 -13.32 -17.17 10.91
CA ASN A 173 -13.19 -18.62 11.06
C ASN A 173 -13.31 -19.32 9.71
N PRO A 174 -12.18 -19.72 9.10
CA PRO A 174 -12.19 -20.38 7.79
C PRO A 174 -12.95 -21.73 7.80
N ALA A 175 -12.92 -22.46 8.92
CA ALA A 175 -13.61 -23.76 9.02
C ALA A 175 -15.14 -23.56 9.05
N ALA A 176 -15.63 -22.64 9.87
CA ALA A 176 -17.05 -22.30 9.91
C ALA A 176 -17.54 -21.72 8.59
N ALA A 177 -16.75 -20.87 7.94
CA ALA A 177 -17.08 -20.32 6.63
C ALA A 177 -17.28 -21.42 5.56
N ARG A 178 -16.43 -22.45 5.54
CA ARG A 178 -16.60 -23.61 4.64
C ARG A 178 -17.87 -24.39 4.91
N LEU A 179 -18.23 -24.59 6.18
CA LEU A 179 -19.48 -25.28 6.56
C LEU A 179 -20.71 -24.50 6.08
N MET A 180 -20.61 -23.19 5.96
CA MET A 180 -21.66 -22.30 5.41
C MET A 180 -21.61 -22.20 3.87
N GLY A 181 -20.81 -23.02 3.18
CA GLY A 181 -20.72 -23.06 1.72
C GLY A 181 -19.84 -21.96 1.10
N ILE A 182 -19.04 -21.25 1.89
CA ILE A 182 -18.10 -20.24 1.36
C ILE A 182 -16.82 -20.93 0.88
N ASP A 183 -16.47 -20.72 -0.39
CA ASP A 183 -15.17 -21.13 -0.92
C ASP A 183 -14.06 -20.23 -0.37
N THR A 184 -13.41 -20.69 0.70
CA THR A 184 -12.33 -19.94 1.36
C THR A 184 -11.09 -19.79 0.48
N ALA A 185 -10.85 -20.74 -0.45
CA ALA A 185 -9.71 -20.65 -1.38
C ALA A 185 -9.92 -19.50 -2.37
N LEU A 186 -11.14 -19.34 -2.87
CA LEU A 186 -11.53 -18.21 -3.71
C LEU A 186 -11.42 -16.89 -2.93
N MET A 187 -11.86 -16.86 -1.65
CA MET A 187 -11.77 -15.66 -0.82
C MET A 187 -10.31 -15.23 -0.59
N TYR A 188 -9.41 -16.17 -0.39
CA TYR A 188 -7.98 -15.89 -0.30
C TYR A 188 -7.41 -15.31 -1.60
N LYS A 189 -7.79 -15.88 -2.77
CA LYS A 189 -7.38 -15.34 -4.08
C LYS A 189 -7.86 -13.92 -4.29
N VAL A 190 -9.14 -13.67 -4.03
CA VAL A 190 -9.73 -12.33 -4.18
C VAL A 190 -9.05 -11.33 -3.25
N SER A 191 -8.84 -11.70 -1.97
CA SER A 191 -8.21 -10.82 -0.98
C SER A 191 -6.78 -10.45 -1.36
N PHE A 192 -5.98 -11.43 -1.79
CA PHE A 192 -4.61 -11.21 -2.21
C PHE A 192 -4.55 -10.34 -3.46
N ALA A 193 -5.34 -10.66 -4.48
CA ALA A 193 -5.39 -9.93 -5.74
C ALA A 193 -5.86 -8.47 -5.53
N LEU A 194 -6.90 -8.26 -4.71
CA LEU A 194 -7.34 -6.91 -4.32
C LEU A 194 -6.24 -6.16 -3.58
N GLY A 195 -5.59 -6.79 -2.61
CA GLY A 195 -4.51 -6.16 -1.85
C GLY A 195 -3.35 -5.73 -2.74
N VAL A 196 -2.93 -6.60 -3.65
CA VAL A 196 -1.88 -6.33 -4.64
C VAL A 196 -2.29 -5.20 -5.60
N GLY A 197 -3.52 -5.25 -6.13
CA GLY A 197 -4.08 -4.20 -6.98
C GLY A 197 -4.12 -2.83 -6.32
N LEU A 198 -4.55 -2.76 -5.04
CA LEU A 198 -4.59 -1.52 -4.26
C LEU A 198 -3.19 -0.92 -4.06
N THR A 199 -2.21 -1.77 -3.77
CA THR A 199 -0.81 -1.31 -3.62
C THR A 199 -0.26 -0.76 -4.93
N ALA A 200 -0.53 -1.42 -6.06
CA ALA A 200 -0.13 -0.96 -7.39
C ALA A 200 -0.84 0.35 -7.78
N PHE A 201 -2.13 0.48 -7.45
CA PHE A 201 -2.88 1.73 -7.61
C PHE A 201 -2.19 2.87 -6.85
N GLY A 202 -1.85 2.66 -5.57
CA GLY A 202 -1.13 3.65 -4.77
C GLY A 202 0.23 4.03 -5.38
N GLY A 203 0.98 3.04 -5.90
CA GLY A 203 2.23 3.29 -6.61
C GLY A 203 2.06 4.16 -7.87
N THR A 204 0.99 3.93 -8.62
CA THR A 204 0.67 4.73 -9.80
C THR A 204 0.37 6.19 -9.45
N VAL A 205 -0.37 6.40 -8.39
CA VAL A 205 -0.80 7.74 -7.95
C VAL A 205 0.37 8.60 -7.44
N ILE A 206 1.45 7.98 -6.94
CA ILE A 206 2.66 8.70 -6.52
C ILE A 206 3.64 8.98 -7.67
N LEU A 207 3.46 8.37 -8.84
CA LEU A 207 4.39 8.48 -9.97
C LEU A 207 4.66 9.92 -10.46
N PRO A 208 3.72 10.89 -10.38
CA PRO A 208 4.01 12.28 -10.75
C PRO A 208 5.08 12.97 -9.91
N TYR A 209 5.37 12.49 -8.69
CA TYR A 209 6.38 13.09 -7.80
C TYR A 209 7.41 12.08 -7.26
N VAL A 210 7.29 10.81 -7.61
CA VAL A 210 8.25 9.75 -7.26
C VAL A 210 8.73 9.07 -8.53
N THR A 211 10.04 8.98 -8.72
CA THR A 211 10.63 8.29 -9.87
C THR A 211 10.52 6.79 -9.72
N VAL A 212 10.20 6.08 -10.81
CA VAL A 212 10.18 4.62 -10.82
C VAL A 212 11.54 4.06 -11.26
N PHE A 213 12.00 3.05 -10.53
CA PHE A 213 13.15 2.20 -10.85
C PHE A 213 12.93 0.82 -10.20
N PRO A 214 13.61 -0.25 -10.61
CA PRO A 214 13.31 -1.61 -10.16
C PRO A 214 13.32 -1.82 -8.64
N GLY A 215 14.18 -1.14 -7.89
CA GLY A 215 14.26 -1.26 -6.43
C GLY A 215 13.40 -0.26 -5.64
N VAL A 216 12.50 0.50 -6.28
CA VAL A 216 11.69 1.52 -5.58
C VAL A 216 10.78 0.91 -4.53
N GLY A 217 10.28 -0.31 -4.73
CA GLY A 217 9.45 -1.03 -3.76
C GLY A 217 10.13 -1.19 -2.41
N GLY A 218 11.44 -1.49 -2.41
CA GLY A 218 12.23 -1.64 -1.20
C GLY A 218 12.18 -0.44 -0.25
N GLN A 219 12.04 0.79 -0.78
CA GLN A 219 11.88 2.01 0.02
C GLN A 219 10.55 2.06 0.77
N PHE A 220 9.52 1.39 0.26
CA PHE A 220 8.17 1.38 0.82
C PHE A 220 7.89 0.19 1.73
N VAL A 221 8.70 -0.89 1.68
CA VAL A 221 8.49 -2.09 2.52
C VAL A 221 8.35 -1.72 3.99
N VAL A 222 9.36 -1.05 4.52
CA VAL A 222 9.41 -0.69 5.94
C VAL A 222 8.30 0.28 6.32
N LEU A 223 8.04 1.27 5.45
CA LEU A 223 6.97 2.24 5.65
C LEU A 223 5.59 1.56 5.72
N MET A 224 5.30 0.65 4.79
CA MET A 224 4.04 -0.10 4.76
C MET A 224 3.85 -0.93 6.03
N PHE A 225 4.90 -1.65 6.47
CA PHE A 225 4.86 -2.42 7.70
C PHE A 225 4.65 -1.52 8.92
N THR A 226 5.34 -0.37 8.97
CA THR A 226 5.16 0.61 10.06
C THR A 226 3.72 1.11 10.11
N VAL A 227 3.14 1.48 8.99
CA VAL A 227 1.73 1.93 8.90
C VAL A 227 0.77 0.84 9.38
N VAL A 228 0.95 -0.40 8.90
CA VAL A 228 0.03 -1.50 9.21
C VAL A 228 0.13 -1.94 10.67
N VAL A 229 1.34 -2.02 11.22
CA VAL A 229 1.55 -2.40 12.61
C VAL A 229 1.13 -1.29 13.56
N LEU A 230 1.48 -0.04 13.26
CA LEU A 230 1.07 1.12 14.06
C LEU A 230 -0.45 1.30 14.03
N GLY A 231 -1.08 1.07 12.88
CA GLY A 231 -2.53 1.12 12.73
C GLY A 231 -3.27 -0.04 13.43
N GLY A 232 -2.62 -1.20 13.50
CA GLY A 232 -3.17 -2.48 13.98
C GLY A 232 -3.35 -3.47 12.85
N LEU A 233 -2.61 -4.57 12.93
CA LEU A 233 -2.56 -5.63 11.91
C LEU A 233 -3.98 -6.16 11.58
N GLY A 234 -4.34 -6.15 10.30
CA GLY A 234 -5.63 -6.67 9.80
C GLY A 234 -6.80 -5.69 9.89
N SER A 235 -6.60 -4.46 10.40
CA SER A 235 -7.63 -3.42 10.47
C SER A 235 -7.48 -2.42 9.34
N VAL A 236 -8.41 -2.40 8.38
CA VAL A 236 -8.43 -1.41 7.29
C VAL A 236 -8.55 0.02 7.83
N ALA A 237 -9.41 0.23 8.84
CA ALA A 237 -9.50 1.52 9.51
C ALA A 237 -8.20 1.89 10.22
N GLY A 238 -7.54 0.88 10.83
CA GLY A 238 -6.22 1.04 11.42
C GLY A 238 -5.16 1.47 10.41
N ALA A 239 -5.14 0.87 9.22
CA ALA A 239 -4.21 1.27 8.17
C ALA A 239 -4.40 2.72 7.71
N VAL A 240 -5.65 3.21 7.67
CA VAL A 240 -5.93 4.63 7.36
C VAL A 240 -5.38 5.54 8.45
N VAL A 241 -5.69 5.26 9.70
CA VAL A 241 -5.19 6.07 10.84
C VAL A 241 -3.67 5.99 10.94
N GLY A 242 -3.10 4.79 10.76
CA GLY A 242 -1.66 4.56 10.76
C GLY A 242 -0.96 5.32 9.63
N GLY A 243 -1.52 5.29 8.41
CA GLY A 243 -0.97 6.02 7.26
C GLY A 243 -0.95 7.53 7.48
N LEU A 244 -2.06 8.10 7.96
CA LEU A 244 -2.15 9.52 8.31
C LEU A 244 -1.16 9.89 9.41
N ALA A 245 -1.08 9.08 10.48
CA ALA A 245 -0.14 9.30 11.57
C ALA A 245 1.33 9.25 11.10
N VAL A 246 1.70 8.23 10.31
CA VAL A 246 3.05 8.10 9.75
C VAL A 246 3.40 9.27 8.84
N GLY A 247 2.47 9.70 7.97
CA GLY A 247 2.70 10.86 7.11
C GLY A 247 2.94 12.15 7.92
N VAL A 248 2.14 12.40 8.95
CA VAL A 248 2.32 13.56 9.84
C VAL A 248 3.63 13.47 10.62
N ILE A 249 3.97 12.31 11.18
CA ILE A 249 5.24 12.10 11.90
C ILE A 249 6.43 12.37 10.97
N GLN A 250 6.39 11.86 9.74
CA GLN A 250 7.46 12.05 8.77
C GLN A 250 7.60 13.52 8.37
N ALA A 251 6.49 14.22 8.09
CA ALA A 251 6.49 15.63 7.74
C ALA A 251 6.96 16.54 8.89
N LEU A 252 6.54 16.24 10.13
CA LEU A 252 7.04 16.97 11.30
C LEU A 252 8.52 16.68 11.55
N SER A 253 8.97 15.43 11.35
CA SER A 253 10.39 15.09 11.49
C SER A 253 11.27 15.87 10.51
N ALA A 254 10.74 16.18 9.32
CA ALA A 254 11.46 16.98 8.32
C ALA A 254 11.73 18.42 8.76
N LEU A 255 11.01 18.96 9.75
CA LEU A 255 11.26 20.28 10.30
C LEU A 255 12.47 20.34 11.25
N PHE A 256 12.77 19.24 11.92
CA PHE A 256 13.76 19.20 12.99
C PHE A 256 15.02 18.39 12.61
N PHE A 257 14.89 17.45 11.68
CA PHE A 257 15.95 16.49 11.35
C PHE A 257 16.27 16.49 9.86
N PRO A 258 17.55 16.31 9.49
CA PRO A 258 17.93 16.10 8.11
C PRO A 258 17.29 14.82 7.55
N ILE A 259 17.16 14.75 6.23
CA ILE A 259 16.43 13.69 5.51
C ILE A 259 16.88 12.27 5.91
N GLN A 260 18.16 12.10 6.24
CA GLN A 260 18.74 10.82 6.64
C GLN A 260 18.20 10.31 7.99
N LEU A 261 17.81 11.21 8.89
CA LEU A 261 17.32 10.89 10.23
C LEU A 261 15.79 10.81 10.34
N GLN A 262 15.05 11.21 9.31
CA GLN A 262 13.59 11.17 9.33
C GLN A 262 13.04 9.75 9.51
N ASN A 263 13.66 8.77 8.86
CA ASN A 263 13.32 7.37 9.04
C ASN A 263 13.66 6.85 10.44
N LEU A 264 14.74 7.33 11.05
CA LEU A 264 15.09 6.98 12.43
C LEU A 264 13.98 7.43 13.41
N VAL A 265 13.50 8.67 13.26
CA VAL A 265 12.39 9.19 14.09
C VAL A 265 11.15 8.31 13.93
N LEU A 266 10.82 7.95 12.69
CA LEU A 266 9.70 7.07 12.40
C LEU A 266 9.85 5.72 13.12
N PHE A 267 11.04 5.10 13.09
CA PHE A 267 11.33 3.85 13.78
C PHE A 267 11.26 3.97 15.29
N VAL A 268 11.78 5.04 15.86
CA VAL A 268 11.70 5.28 17.31
C VAL A 268 10.24 5.39 17.74
N VAL A 269 9.43 6.17 17.04
CA VAL A 269 7.99 6.28 17.33
C VAL A 269 7.29 4.94 17.17
N PHE A 270 7.62 4.18 16.13
CA PHE A 270 7.09 2.84 15.90
C PHE A 270 7.40 1.89 17.07
N ILE A 271 8.65 1.85 17.54
CA ILE A 271 9.05 1.01 18.69
C ILE A 271 8.33 1.46 19.97
N LEU A 272 8.25 2.76 20.22
CA LEU A 272 7.54 3.30 21.37
C LEU A 272 6.05 2.93 21.37
N VAL A 273 5.38 3.06 20.22
CA VAL A 273 3.97 2.67 20.11
C VAL A 273 3.79 1.18 20.36
N LEU A 274 4.64 0.31 19.80
CA LEU A 274 4.58 -1.12 20.03
C LEU A 274 4.87 -1.51 21.49
N ALA A 275 5.78 -0.80 22.16
CA ALA A 275 6.09 -1.03 23.58
C ALA A 275 4.90 -0.69 24.49
N ILE A 276 4.15 0.37 24.15
CA ILE A 276 3.01 0.84 24.95
C ILE A 276 1.70 0.14 24.54
N ARG A 277 1.49 -0.04 23.21
CA ARG A 277 0.31 -0.66 22.61
C ARG A 277 0.67 -1.68 21.54
N PRO A 278 0.98 -2.93 21.90
CA PRO A 278 1.40 -3.96 20.92
C PRO A 278 0.29 -4.31 19.92
N GLN A 279 -0.94 -3.92 20.16
CA GLN A 279 -2.08 -4.13 19.25
C GLN A 279 -2.24 -3.00 18.21
N GLY A 280 -1.41 -1.95 18.27
CA GLY A 280 -1.54 -0.76 17.44
C GLY A 280 -2.58 0.23 17.93
N LEU A 281 -2.79 1.33 17.17
CA LEU A 281 -3.67 2.44 17.56
C LEU A 281 -5.16 2.07 17.54
N VAL A 282 -5.58 1.24 16.58
CA VAL A 282 -6.98 0.86 16.31
C VAL A 282 -7.19 -0.66 16.40
N GLY A 283 -6.18 -1.41 16.84
CA GLY A 283 -6.29 -2.86 17.01
C GLY A 283 -7.34 -3.23 18.07
N ALA A 284 -8.23 -4.16 17.74
CA ALA A 284 -9.18 -4.68 18.73
C ALA A 284 -8.43 -5.52 19.78
N SER A 285 -8.71 -5.29 21.05
CA SER A 285 -8.29 -6.22 22.12
C SER A 285 -8.97 -7.56 21.85
N ARG A 286 -8.17 -8.58 21.50
CA ARG A 286 -8.62 -9.97 21.50
C ARG A 286 -8.73 -10.48 22.92
#